data_a0ead49469baa1861c9653a64c4bbb69
#
_entry.id   a0ead49469baa1861c9653a64c4bbb69
#
_cell.length_a   1.000
_cell.length_b   1.000
_cell.length_c   1.000
_cell.angle_alpha   90.00
_cell.angle_beta   90.00
_cell.angle_gamma   90.00
#
_symmetry.space_group_name_H-M   'P 1'
#
loop_
_entity.id
_entity.type
_entity.pdbx_description
1 polymer ?
#
loop_
_entity_poly.entity_id
_entity_poly.type
_entity_poly.pdbx_seq_one_letter_code
_entity_poly.pdbx_strand_id
1 'polypeptide(L)'
;IFTGFVTTKEKFILLSGAHSFIYPSIYEGFGLPVLEAITYGVPTITSKLSSLPEVAGNAALYIDPYNVQNIAEIIETVNCDEEIRRRLILNSEKQKLKYSWEKTAYLTYSVYNRCGNI
;
A
#
# COMPACT_ATOMS: atom_id res chain seq x y z
N ILE A 1 -17.61 -11.55 -1.85
CA ILE A 1 -17.60 -11.73 -3.32
C ILE A 1 -16.16 -12.03 -3.75
N PHE A 2 -15.97 -13.15 -4.45
CA PHE A 2 -14.70 -13.49 -5.10
C PHE A 2 -14.80 -13.04 -6.56
N THR A 3 -14.03 -12.01 -6.92
CA THR A 3 -14.07 -11.44 -8.28
C THR A 3 -13.33 -12.29 -9.32
N GLY A 4 -12.43 -13.18 -8.88
CA GLY A 4 -11.48 -13.82 -9.78
C GLY A 4 -10.50 -12.80 -10.38
N PHE A 5 -9.99 -13.11 -11.57
CA PHE A 5 -9.11 -12.18 -12.30
C PHE A 5 -9.88 -10.93 -12.72
N VAL A 6 -9.29 -9.76 -12.45
CA VAL A 6 -9.81 -8.45 -12.87
C VAL A 6 -8.79 -7.74 -13.75
N THR A 7 -9.26 -7.03 -14.76
CA THR A 7 -8.42 -6.19 -15.60
C THR A 7 -7.90 -4.97 -14.82
N THR A 8 -6.87 -4.31 -15.33
CA THR A 8 -6.34 -3.08 -14.71
C THR A 8 -7.40 -2.00 -14.53
N LYS A 9 -8.33 -1.86 -15.50
CA LYS A 9 -9.44 -0.90 -15.43
C LYS A 9 -10.43 -1.25 -14.32
N GLU A 10 -10.79 -2.52 -14.21
CA GLU A 10 -11.70 -3.00 -13.14
C GLU A 10 -11.05 -2.86 -11.76
N LYS A 11 -9.76 -3.21 -11.64
CA LYS A 11 -9.00 -2.99 -10.41
C LYS A 11 -9.02 -1.52 -9.98
N PHE A 12 -8.81 -0.59 -10.92
CA PHE A 12 -8.91 0.84 -10.66
C PHE A 12 -10.29 1.24 -10.12
N ILE A 13 -11.37 0.76 -10.75
CA ILE A 13 -12.74 1.06 -10.32
C ILE A 13 -13.00 0.51 -8.91
N LEU A 14 -12.59 -0.73 -8.65
CA LEU A 14 -12.74 -1.37 -7.34
C LEU A 14 -12.00 -0.61 -6.25
N LEU A 15 -10.74 -0.26 -6.49
CA LEU A 15 -9.94 0.51 -5.52
C LEU A 15 -10.53 1.90 -5.29
N SER A 16 -10.88 2.63 -6.35
CA SER A 16 -11.42 4.00 -6.21
C SER A 16 -12.76 4.05 -5.48
N GLY A 17 -13.54 2.98 -5.52
CA GLY A 17 -14.81 2.85 -4.79
C GLY A 17 -14.69 2.16 -3.43
N ALA A 18 -13.51 1.67 -3.05
CA ALA A 18 -13.33 0.92 -1.82
C ALA A 18 -13.32 1.85 -0.59
N HIS A 19 -14.02 1.43 0.46
CA HIS A 19 -13.99 2.11 1.76
C HIS A 19 -12.65 1.95 2.46
N SER A 20 -12.04 0.78 2.31
CA SER A 20 -10.69 0.47 2.78
C SER A 20 -10.08 -0.65 1.94
N PHE A 21 -8.77 -0.73 1.93
CA PHE A 21 -8.01 -1.82 1.33
C PHE A 21 -7.23 -2.57 2.42
N ILE A 22 -7.39 -3.90 2.44
CA ILE A 22 -6.79 -4.75 3.47
C ILE A 22 -5.85 -5.74 2.81
N TYR A 23 -4.57 -5.71 3.23
CA TYR A 23 -3.53 -6.56 2.68
C TYR A 23 -2.67 -7.19 3.79
N PRO A 24 -3.12 -8.32 4.39
CA PRO A 24 -2.48 -8.96 5.53
C PRO A 24 -1.36 -9.92 5.11
N SER A 25 -0.52 -9.53 4.16
CA SER A 25 0.55 -10.38 3.67
C SER A 25 1.64 -10.58 4.72
N ILE A 26 2.17 -11.79 4.76
CA ILE A 26 3.24 -12.19 5.69
C ILE A 26 4.61 -11.79 5.12
N TYR A 27 4.78 -11.87 3.81
CA TYR A 27 6.04 -11.57 3.14
C TYR A 27 5.81 -11.01 1.75
N GLU A 28 6.49 -9.92 1.43
CA GLU A 28 6.47 -9.28 0.12
C GLU A 28 7.87 -8.77 -0.24
N GLY A 29 8.23 -8.85 -1.51
CA GLY A 29 9.45 -8.22 -2.00
C GLY A 29 9.36 -6.69 -2.02
N PHE A 30 8.16 -6.15 -2.32
CA PHE A 30 7.88 -4.71 -2.31
C PHE A 30 6.49 -4.39 -1.75
N GLY A 31 5.42 -4.97 -2.32
CA GLY A 31 4.04 -4.68 -1.93
C GLY A 31 3.34 -3.70 -2.90
N LEU A 32 3.47 -3.94 -4.20
CA LEU A 32 2.80 -3.13 -5.23
C LEU A 32 1.30 -2.93 -4.98
N PRO A 33 0.52 -3.94 -4.53
CA PRO A 33 -0.90 -3.74 -4.24
C PRO A 33 -1.15 -2.67 -3.17
N VAL A 34 -0.29 -2.60 -2.15
CA VAL A 34 -0.36 -1.57 -1.10
C VAL A 34 -0.06 -0.19 -1.67
N LEU A 35 0.98 -0.07 -2.49
CA LEU A 35 1.31 1.20 -3.15
C LEU A 35 0.20 1.65 -4.11
N GLU A 36 -0.42 0.72 -4.84
CA GLU A 36 -1.57 1.02 -5.70
C GLU A 36 -2.75 1.59 -4.89
N ALA A 37 -3.14 0.93 -3.79
CA ALA A 37 -4.21 1.41 -2.92
C ALA A 37 -3.91 2.83 -2.37
N ILE A 38 -2.70 3.05 -1.90
CA ILE A 38 -2.22 4.36 -1.45
C ILE A 38 -2.28 5.39 -2.59
N THR A 39 -1.88 5.02 -3.80
CA THR A 39 -1.90 5.93 -4.97
C THR A 39 -3.31 6.41 -5.29
N TYR A 40 -4.31 5.56 -5.09
CA TYR A 40 -5.72 5.90 -5.27
C TYR A 40 -6.37 6.55 -4.04
N GLY A 41 -5.60 6.79 -2.98
CA GLY A 41 -6.10 7.44 -1.76
C GLY A 41 -7.06 6.56 -0.95
N VAL A 42 -6.94 5.23 -1.06
CA VAL A 42 -7.77 4.29 -0.31
C VAL A 42 -7.19 4.11 1.09
N PRO A 43 -7.99 4.26 2.17
CA PRO A 43 -7.55 3.93 3.52
C PRO A 43 -7.01 2.51 3.59
N THR A 44 -5.73 2.35 3.88
CA THR A 44 -5.02 1.08 3.74
C THR A 44 -4.70 0.46 5.09
N ILE A 45 -4.93 -0.84 5.18
CA ILE A 45 -4.57 -1.69 6.33
C ILE A 45 -3.62 -2.76 5.79
N THR A 46 -2.43 -2.87 6.37
CA THR A 46 -1.46 -3.88 5.93
C THR A 46 -0.67 -4.45 7.11
N SER A 47 0.10 -5.51 6.89
CA SER A 47 0.92 -6.06 7.95
C SER A 47 2.15 -5.18 8.23
N LYS A 48 2.69 -5.29 9.44
CA LYS A 48 3.94 -4.63 9.86
C LYS A 48 5.20 -5.40 9.47
N LEU A 49 5.08 -6.37 8.55
CA LEU A 49 6.16 -7.28 8.18
C LEU A 49 6.78 -6.93 6.83
N SER A 50 8.01 -7.41 6.62
CA SER A 50 8.73 -7.32 5.35
C SER A 50 8.89 -5.87 4.86
N SER A 51 8.69 -5.60 3.58
CA SER A 51 8.79 -4.29 2.93
C SER A 51 7.57 -3.36 3.16
N LEU A 52 6.47 -3.90 3.67
CA LEU A 52 5.20 -3.18 3.74
C LEU A 52 5.24 -1.89 4.56
N PRO A 53 5.94 -1.83 5.73
CA PRO A 53 6.09 -0.57 6.48
C PRO A 53 6.89 0.49 5.74
N GLU A 54 7.89 0.10 4.95
CA GLU A 54 8.66 1.03 4.12
C GLU A 54 7.78 1.62 3.02
N VAL A 55 7.03 0.75 2.33
CA VAL A 55 6.16 1.16 1.22
C VAL A 55 5.00 2.03 1.70
N ALA A 56 4.31 1.64 2.76
CA ALA A 56 3.13 2.34 3.22
C ALA A 56 3.42 3.52 4.14
N GLY A 57 4.48 3.49 4.94
CA GLY A 57 4.82 4.57 5.87
C GLY A 57 3.65 4.92 6.80
N ASN A 58 3.31 6.20 6.87
CA ASN A 58 2.18 6.67 7.68
C ASN A 58 0.83 6.64 6.93
N ALA A 59 0.80 6.12 5.69
CA ALA A 59 -0.41 6.05 4.87
C ALA A 59 -1.25 4.78 5.12
N ALA A 60 -0.83 3.92 6.05
CA ALA A 60 -1.56 2.72 6.44
C ALA A 60 -1.65 2.56 7.95
N LEU A 61 -2.66 1.80 8.41
CA LEU A 61 -2.64 1.16 9.71
C LEU A 61 -2.06 -0.24 9.61
N TYR A 62 -1.39 -0.66 10.68
CA TYR A 62 -0.64 -1.91 10.68
C TYR A 62 -1.27 -2.96 11.58
N ILE A 63 -1.35 -4.17 11.05
CA ILE A 63 -1.86 -5.34 11.75
C ILE A 63 -0.76 -6.38 11.97
N ASP A 64 -0.98 -7.22 12.96
CA ASP A 64 -0.31 -8.51 13.09
C ASP A 64 -1.11 -9.54 12.29
N PRO A 65 -0.58 -10.07 11.16
CA PRO A 65 -1.31 -10.97 10.29
C PRO A 65 -1.63 -12.34 10.94
N TYR A 66 -1.01 -12.63 12.08
CA TYR A 66 -1.26 -13.85 12.85
C TYR A 66 -2.28 -13.66 13.97
N ASN A 67 -2.74 -12.43 14.20
CA ASN A 67 -3.67 -12.10 15.29
C ASN A 67 -5.03 -11.63 14.74
N VAL A 68 -5.97 -12.57 14.68
CA VAL A 68 -7.33 -12.31 14.15
C VAL A 68 -8.05 -11.19 14.91
N GLN A 69 -7.87 -11.13 16.23
CA GLN A 69 -8.49 -10.09 17.05
C GLN A 69 -7.94 -8.71 16.69
N ASN A 70 -6.62 -8.57 16.55
CA ASN A 70 -5.99 -7.32 16.12
C ASN A 70 -6.44 -6.89 14.71
N ILE A 71 -6.57 -7.85 13.80
CA ILE A 71 -7.08 -7.58 12.44
C ILE A 71 -8.50 -7.00 12.52
N ALA A 72 -9.38 -7.64 13.29
CA ALA A 72 -10.77 -7.20 13.45
C ALA A 72 -10.87 -5.79 14.07
N GLU A 73 -10.12 -5.52 15.13
CA GLU A 73 -10.07 -4.21 15.81
C GLU A 73 -9.62 -3.09 14.87
N ILE A 74 -8.59 -3.32 14.07
CA ILE A 74 -8.07 -2.31 13.14
C ILE A 74 -9.05 -2.08 11.98
N ILE A 75 -9.69 -3.13 11.46
CA ILE A 75 -10.75 -3.00 10.45
C ILE A 75 -11.91 -2.16 11.02
N GLU A 76 -12.37 -2.45 12.23
CA GLU A 76 -13.43 -1.69 12.88
C GLU A 76 -13.03 -0.23 13.09
N THR A 77 -11.79 0.01 13.52
CA THR A 77 -11.25 1.36 13.68
C THR A 77 -11.33 2.16 12.38
N VAL A 78 -10.85 1.60 11.26
CA VAL A 78 -10.92 2.28 9.96
C VAL A 78 -12.37 2.44 9.49
N ASN A 79 -13.23 1.48 9.80
CA ASN A 79 -14.63 1.54 9.38
C ASN A 79 -15.44 2.61 10.13
N CYS A 80 -15.19 2.80 11.42
CA CYS A 80 -15.99 3.66 12.30
C CYS A 80 -15.40 5.06 12.48
N ASP A 81 -14.08 5.25 12.31
CA ASP A 81 -13.40 6.52 12.58
C ASP A 81 -13.07 7.27 11.28
N GLU A 82 -13.88 8.30 11.00
CA GLU A 82 -13.70 9.13 9.80
C GLU A 82 -12.43 9.98 9.88
N GLU A 83 -11.97 10.39 11.05
CA GLU A 83 -10.77 11.18 11.21
C GLU A 83 -9.52 10.35 10.89
N ILE A 84 -9.49 9.10 11.32
CA ILE A 84 -8.44 8.15 10.94
C ILE A 84 -8.41 7.95 9.44
N ARG A 85 -9.56 7.70 8.78
CA ARG A 85 -9.61 7.57 7.32
C ARG A 85 -9.06 8.82 6.61
N ARG A 86 -9.52 9.98 7.03
CA ARG A 86 -9.07 11.27 6.48
C ARG A 86 -7.56 11.46 6.62
N ARG A 87 -7.00 11.13 7.78
CA ARG A 87 -5.56 11.18 8.03
C ARG A 87 -4.78 10.22 7.12
N LEU A 88 -5.26 8.99 6.93
CA LEU A 88 -4.63 8.02 6.03
C LEU A 88 -4.62 8.53 4.58
N ILE A 89 -5.73 9.08 4.11
CA ILE A 89 -5.83 9.67 2.76
C ILE A 89 -4.84 10.84 2.58
N LEU A 90 -4.75 11.74 3.54
CA LEU A 90 -3.79 12.85 3.50
C LEU A 90 -2.33 12.37 3.50
N ASN A 91 -2.03 11.33 4.26
CA ASN A 91 -0.70 10.73 4.27
C ASN A 91 -0.39 9.99 2.97
N SER A 92 -1.40 9.40 2.31
CA SER A 92 -1.28 8.74 1.01
C SER A 92 -0.79 9.72 -0.06
N GLU A 93 -1.27 10.97 -0.07
CA GLU A 93 -0.81 12.00 -1.00
C GLU A 93 0.69 12.28 -0.88
N LYS A 94 1.24 12.23 0.33
CA LYS A 94 2.67 12.42 0.57
C LYS A 94 3.48 11.16 0.25
N GLN A 95 2.94 10.00 0.59
CA GLN A 95 3.66 8.73 0.45
C GLN A 95 3.83 8.32 -1.01
N LYS A 96 2.79 8.48 -1.84
CA LYS A 96 2.86 8.16 -3.28
C LYS A 96 3.95 8.92 -4.03
N LEU A 97 4.27 10.16 -3.61
CA LEU A 97 5.31 10.98 -4.25
C LEU A 97 6.74 10.44 -4.06
N LYS A 98 6.94 9.51 -3.13
CA LYS A 98 8.25 8.88 -2.94
C LYS A 98 8.60 7.87 -4.02
N TYR A 99 7.60 7.38 -4.76
CA TYR A 99 7.72 6.31 -5.74
C TYR A 99 7.30 6.76 -7.13
N SER A 100 8.15 6.53 -8.11
CA SER A 100 7.81 6.66 -9.52
C SER A 100 8.67 5.74 -10.37
N TRP A 101 8.16 5.34 -11.53
CA TRP A 101 8.91 4.52 -12.47
C TRP A 101 10.12 5.25 -13.03
N GLU A 102 10.03 6.58 -13.24
CA GLU A 102 11.14 7.43 -13.70
C GLU A 102 12.29 7.41 -12.69
N LYS A 103 11.96 7.60 -11.40
CA LYS A 103 12.96 7.53 -10.32
C LYS A 103 13.59 6.13 -10.24
N THR A 104 12.80 5.09 -10.37
CA THR A 104 13.29 3.69 -10.37
C THR A 104 14.24 3.47 -11.54
N ALA A 105 13.87 3.86 -12.75
CA ALA A 105 14.71 3.75 -13.94
C ALA A 105 16.02 4.53 -13.78
N TYR A 106 15.96 5.77 -13.30
CA TYR A 106 17.14 6.61 -13.07
C TYR A 106 18.10 5.99 -12.05
N LEU A 107 17.59 5.51 -10.92
CA LEU A 107 18.44 4.90 -9.90
C LEU A 107 19.07 3.59 -10.37
N THR A 108 18.32 2.76 -11.09
CA THR A 108 18.80 1.51 -11.69
C THR A 108 19.92 1.79 -12.71
N TYR A 109 19.68 2.73 -13.62
CA TYR A 109 20.67 3.17 -14.60
C TYR A 109 21.95 3.71 -13.93
N SER A 110 21.80 4.49 -12.86
CA SER A 110 22.93 5.02 -12.10
C SER A 110 23.80 3.92 -11.47
N VAL A 111 23.18 2.82 -11.03
CA VAL A 111 23.92 1.65 -10.53
C VAL A 111 24.68 0.97 -11.64
N TYR A 112 24.04 0.74 -12.78
CA TYR A 112 24.71 0.11 -13.95
C TYR A 112 25.91 0.93 -14.43
N ASN A 113 25.79 2.24 -14.51
CA ASN A 113 26.91 3.11 -14.90
C ASN A 113 28.08 3.03 -13.92
N ARG A 114 27.81 2.95 -12.62
CA ARG A 114 28.88 2.80 -11.61
C ARG A 114 29.58 1.44 -11.69
N CYS A 115 28.82 0.39 -12.00
CA CYS A 115 29.36 -0.96 -12.13
C CYS A 115 30.04 -1.21 -13.48
N GLY A 116 29.64 -0.52 -14.54
CA GLY A 116 30.19 -0.68 -15.88
C GLY A 116 31.50 0.07 -16.14
N ASN A 117 31.97 0.87 -15.19
CA ASN A 117 33.24 1.61 -15.26
C ASN A 117 34.38 0.87 -14.49
N ILE A 118 34.34 -0.47 -14.44
CA ILE A 118 35.41 -1.33 -13.93
C ILE A 118 36.28 -1.78 -15.08
#